data_f5f57dd19ee5d73161f261e96948cdd1
#
_entry.id   f5f57dd19ee5d73161f261e96948cdd1
#
_cell.length_a   1.000
_cell.length_b   1.000
_cell.length_c   1.000
_cell.angle_alpha   90.00
_cell.angle_beta   90.00
_cell.angle_gamma   90.00
#
_symmetry.space_group_name_H-M   'P 1'
#
loop_
_entity.id
_entity.type
_entity.pdbx_description
1 polymer ?
#
loop_
_entity_poly.entity_id
_entity_poly.type
_entity_poly.pdbx_seq_one_letter_code
_entity_poly.pdbx_strand_id
1 'polypeptide(L)'
;MLSAYITHSDCSRHEMGGDHPEAPERLGAINDMLLTKGLLDYMHSYDAPLATEAQLARAHSPEYIHSILNSAPDEGYHRVDPDTSMNPHTAIAALRAAGAAVQATDLVIGASVPTAFCSVRPPGHHAERTAAMGFCFFNNVAVGVMHALEHHGLQRVALIDFDVHHGNGSEDILQNDPRVLMCSIFETGIYPFSGENSTATNMVNVGLPSRSGSDKFREAVTNHWIPALDAFQPQLIYISAGFDGHREDDMGNLGLVEADYAWVTKQLLDVAKRHCLGRMISCLEGGYVLSPLARSAAAHVKVLIGAD
;
A
#
# COMPACT_ATOMS: atom_id res chain seq x y z
N MET A 1 15.56 -8.04 -15.97
CA MET A 1 15.57 -6.59 -15.66
C MET A 1 15.38 -6.49 -14.17
N LEU A 2 16.17 -5.64 -13.46
CA LEU A 2 16.03 -5.50 -12.00
C LEU A 2 14.75 -4.73 -11.66
N SER A 3 14.15 -5.03 -10.51
CA SER A 3 12.99 -4.30 -9.97
C SER A 3 13.46 -3.04 -9.20
N ALA A 4 12.55 -2.11 -8.91
CA ALA A 4 12.87 -0.95 -8.08
C ALA A 4 12.61 -1.22 -6.59
N TYR A 5 13.53 -0.81 -5.72
CA TYR A 5 13.35 -0.63 -4.29
C TYR A 5 13.37 0.86 -3.99
N ILE A 6 12.25 1.42 -3.56
CA ILE A 6 12.10 2.86 -3.37
C ILE A 6 11.87 3.14 -1.89
N THR A 7 12.75 3.93 -1.29
CA THR A 7 12.68 4.32 0.13
C THR A 7 13.32 5.68 0.34
N HIS A 8 13.25 6.24 1.56
CA HIS A 8 14.00 7.43 1.95
C HIS A 8 14.18 7.49 3.46
N SER A 9 15.31 8.01 3.92
CA SER A 9 15.62 8.16 5.36
C SER A 9 14.63 9.06 6.11
N ASP A 10 14.00 10.02 5.44
CA ASP A 10 12.95 10.85 6.04
C ASP A 10 11.77 10.02 6.55
N CYS A 11 11.46 8.88 5.89
CA CYS A 11 10.39 7.97 6.33
C CYS A 11 10.66 7.35 7.70
N SER A 12 11.93 7.20 8.09
CA SER A 12 12.32 6.69 9.41
C SER A 12 12.33 7.77 10.51
N ARG A 13 12.07 9.03 10.16
CA ARG A 13 12.01 10.14 11.13
C ARG A 13 10.58 10.44 11.60
N HIS A 14 9.59 9.94 10.87
CA HIS A 14 8.20 9.99 11.31
C HIS A 14 7.96 9.02 12.45
N GLU A 15 7.32 9.49 13.52
CA GLU A 15 6.89 8.69 14.68
C GLU A 15 5.64 9.32 15.31
N MET A 16 4.85 8.51 15.99
CA MET A 16 3.60 8.90 16.65
C MET A 16 3.64 8.68 18.18
N GLY A 17 4.83 8.46 18.73
CA GLY A 17 5.10 8.18 20.15
C GLY A 17 5.86 6.88 20.33
N GLY A 18 6.61 6.75 21.44
CA GLY A 18 7.55 5.65 21.66
C GLY A 18 6.93 4.25 21.75
N ASP A 19 5.64 4.16 22.10
CA ASP A 19 4.91 2.88 22.19
C ASP A 19 3.94 2.67 21.02
N HIS A 20 4.02 3.51 19.99
CA HIS A 20 3.10 3.41 18.85
C HIS A 20 3.47 2.25 17.92
N PRO A 21 2.52 1.39 17.50
CA PRO A 21 2.82 0.21 16.68
C PRO A 21 3.38 0.58 15.29
N GLU A 22 2.89 1.68 14.68
CA GLU A 22 3.43 2.20 13.42
C GLU A 22 4.73 2.97 13.74
N ALA A 23 5.86 2.27 13.73
CA ALA A 23 7.14 2.72 14.24
C ALA A 23 8.25 2.69 13.16
N PRO A 24 9.29 3.54 13.28
CA PRO A 24 10.42 3.60 12.34
C PRO A 24 11.12 2.26 12.13
N GLU A 25 11.17 1.41 13.15
CA GLU A 25 11.82 0.10 13.14
C GLU A 25 11.24 -0.84 12.09
N ARG A 26 10.01 -0.62 11.64
CA ARG A 26 9.34 -1.39 10.59
C ARG A 26 10.16 -1.40 9.29
N LEU A 27 10.66 -0.24 8.85
CA LEU A 27 11.50 -0.15 7.65
C LEU A 27 12.85 -0.84 7.83
N GLY A 28 13.46 -0.68 9.02
CA GLY A 28 14.71 -1.36 9.36
C GLY A 28 14.57 -2.87 9.29
N ALA A 29 13.52 -3.43 9.91
CA ALA A 29 13.25 -4.86 9.92
C ALA A 29 13.05 -5.44 8.51
N ILE A 30 12.32 -4.74 7.63
CA ILE A 30 12.14 -5.12 6.23
C ILE A 30 13.48 -5.09 5.50
N ASN A 31 14.22 -3.97 5.59
CA ASN A 31 15.49 -3.81 4.89
C ASN A 31 16.51 -4.88 5.29
N ASP A 32 16.66 -5.14 6.59
CA ASP A 32 17.57 -6.15 7.11
C ASP A 32 17.21 -7.57 6.63
N MET A 33 15.92 -7.88 6.55
CA MET A 33 15.45 -9.16 6.03
C MET A 33 15.73 -9.30 4.52
N LEU A 34 15.45 -8.25 3.73
CA LEU A 34 15.73 -8.25 2.29
C LEU A 34 17.23 -8.39 2.01
N LEU A 35 18.06 -7.69 2.79
CA LEU A 35 19.53 -7.79 2.71
C LEU A 35 20.01 -9.22 3.07
N THR A 36 19.55 -9.74 4.21
CA THR A 36 19.92 -11.07 4.69
C THR A 36 19.53 -12.19 3.72
N LYS A 37 18.42 -12.01 2.99
CA LYS A 37 17.95 -12.96 1.96
C LYS A 37 18.59 -12.73 0.60
N GLY A 38 19.46 -11.73 0.42
CA GLY A 38 20.08 -11.37 -0.85
C GLY A 38 19.09 -10.82 -1.90
N LEU A 39 17.89 -10.37 -1.48
CA LEU A 39 16.87 -9.91 -2.41
C LEU A 39 17.19 -8.52 -2.97
N LEU A 40 17.93 -7.69 -2.22
CA LEU A 40 18.35 -6.37 -2.70
C LEU A 40 19.30 -6.44 -3.91
N ASP A 41 20.00 -7.56 -4.11
CA ASP A 41 20.87 -7.77 -5.29
C ASP A 41 20.08 -7.85 -6.61
N TYR A 42 18.77 -8.08 -6.54
CA TYR A 42 17.85 -8.12 -7.68
C TYR A 42 17.06 -6.83 -7.86
N MET A 43 17.44 -5.77 -7.13
CA MET A 43 16.72 -4.50 -7.13
C MET A 43 17.65 -3.31 -7.33
N HIS A 44 17.16 -2.29 -8.02
CA HIS A 44 17.79 -0.96 -8.01
C HIS A 44 17.19 -0.13 -6.89
N SER A 45 18.03 0.41 -6.03
CA SER A 45 17.63 1.34 -4.96
C SER A 45 17.44 2.75 -5.51
N TYR A 46 16.33 3.38 -5.12
CA TYR A 46 16.01 4.76 -5.46
C TYR A 46 15.61 5.52 -4.19
N ASP A 47 16.06 6.76 -4.09
CA ASP A 47 15.55 7.70 -3.09
C ASP A 47 14.18 8.21 -3.54
N ALA A 48 13.18 8.10 -2.67
CA ALA A 48 11.84 8.60 -2.94
C ALA A 48 11.86 10.13 -3.05
N PRO A 49 11.37 10.74 -4.15
CA PRO A 49 11.23 12.19 -4.24
C PRO A 49 10.11 12.69 -3.31
N LEU A 50 10.06 13.99 -3.08
CA LEU A 50 8.90 14.61 -2.47
C LEU A 50 7.77 14.70 -3.51
N ALA A 51 6.57 14.23 -3.16
CA ALA A 51 5.40 14.49 -3.99
C ALA A 51 5.12 16.01 -4.04
N THR A 52 4.75 16.50 -5.22
CA THR A 52 4.30 17.89 -5.37
C THR A 52 2.83 18.02 -4.95
N GLU A 53 2.41 19.22 -4.54
CA GLU A 53 1.01 19.48 -4.24
C GLU A 53 0.09 19.17 -5.44
N ALA A 54 0.54 19.43 -6.67
CA ALA A 54 -0.20 19.09 -7.88
C ALA A 54 -0.38 17.57 -8.07
N GLN A 55 0.56 16.74 -7.60
CA GLN A 55 0.43 15.28 -7.61
C GLN A 55 -0.56 14.82 -6.54
N LEU A 56 -0.46 15.38 -5.33
CA LEU A 56 -1.38 15.09 -4.22
C LEU A 56 -2.81 15.52 -4.55
N ALA A 57 -3.01 16.67 -5.20
CA ALA A 57 -4.33 17.24 -5.54
C ALA A 57 -5.14 16.37 -6.51
N ARG A 58 -4.54 15.34 -7.12
CA ARG A 58 -5.29 14.35 -7.91
C ARG A 58 -6.11 13.40 -7.02
N ALA A 59 -5.65 13.17 -5.79
CA ALA A 59 -6.30 12.27 -4.82
C ALA A 59 -6.97 13.01 -3.67
N HIS A 60 -6.41 14.11 -3.21
CA HIS A 60 -6.84 14.87 -2.03
C HIS A 60 -7.30 16.28 -2.38
N SER A 61 -8.14 16.88 -1.51
CA SER A 61 -8.53 18.27 -1.69
C SER A 61 -7.37 19.23 -1.37
N PRO A 62 -7.26 20.37 -2.08
CA PRO A 62 -6.21 21.36 -1.81
C PRO A 62 -6.20 21.87 -0.36
N GLU A 63 -7.37 22.04 0.23
CA GLU A 63 -7.54 22.50 1.62
C GLU A 63 -6.96 21.46 2.60
N TYR A 64 -7.22 20.19 2.36
CA TYR A 64 -6.68 19.09 3.16
C TYR A 64 -5.15 18.99 3.04
N ILE A 65 -4.62 19.06 1.82
CA ILE A 65 -3.17 19.06 1.57
C ILE A 65 -2.51 20.19 2.35
N HIS A 66 -3.05 21.42 2.22
CA HIS A 66 -2.54 22.59 2.94
C HIS A 66 -2.61 22.39 4.46
N SER A 67 -3.71 21.82 4.97
CA SER A 67 -3.87 21.51 6.40
C SER A 67 -2.76 20.57 6.90
N ILE A 68 -2.54 19.43 6.24
CA ILE A 68 -1.52 18.47 6.65
C ILE A 68 -0.10 19.08 6.57
N LEU A 69 0.23 19.78 5.50
CA LEU A 69 1.57 20.36 5.31
C LEU A 69 1.91 21.44 6.36
N ASN A 70 0.90 22.12 6.91
CA ASN A 70 1.08 23.19 7.90
C ASN A 70 0.75 22.77 9.34
N SER A 71 0.39 21.52 9.60
CA SER A 71 0.02 21.02 10.93
C SER A 71 1.16 20.32 11.69
N ALA A 72 2.29 20.08 11.03
CA ALA A 72 3.45 19.51 11.72
C ALA A 72 3.94 20.46 12.83
N PRO A 73 4.07 19.98 14.07
CA PRO A 73 4.54 20.82 15.18
C PRO A 73 6.05 21.10 15.06
N ASP A 74 6.53 22.16 15.68
CA ASP A 74 7.97 22.42 15.79
C ASP A 74 8.66 21.44 16.74
N GLU A 75 7.94 20.99 17.79
CA GLU A 75 8.39 20.03 18.79
C GLU A 75 7.22 19.15 19.27
N GLY A 76 7.54 17.93 19.72
CA GLY A 76 6.56 17.00 20.26
C GLY A 76 5.59 16.45 19.21
N TYR A 77 4.32 16.33 19.56
CA TYR A 77 3.30 15.69 18.72
C TYR A 77 2.05 16.56 18.58
N HIS A 78 1.51 16.60 17.35
CA HIS A 78 0.21 17.17 17.04
C HIS A 78 -0.74 16.06 16.59
N ARG A 79 -1.84 15.90 17.30
CA ARG A 79 -2.84 14.87 17.01
C ARG A 79 -3.82 15.35 15.94
N VAL A 80 -3.94 14.61 14.83
CA VAL A 80 -4.85 14.95 13.72
C VAL A 80 -6.10 14.07 13.69
N ASP A 81 -6.04 12.87 14.30
CA ASP A 81 -7.14 11.91 14.45
C ASP A 81 -6.94 11.14 15.77
N PRO A 82 -7.95 10.44 16.33
CA PRO A 82 -7.81 9.70 17.58
C PRO A 82 -6.62 8.76 17.70
N ASP A 83 -6.14 8.21 16.61
CA ASP A 83 -5.00 7.28 16.55
C ASP A 83 -3.83 7.76 15.68
N THR A 84 -3.92 8.99 15.13
CA THR A 84 -2.95 9.50 14.15
C THR A 84 -2.35 10.82 14.63
N SER A 85 -1.03 10.85 14.83
CA SER A 85 -0.30 12.02 15.32
C SER A 85 0.88 12.37 14.42
N MET A 86 1.20 13.65 14.35
CA MET A 86 2.35 14.19 13.62
C MET A 86 3.47 14.55 14.59
N ASN A 87 4.71 14.24 14.22
CA ASN A 87 5.90 14.88 14.78
C ASN A 87 6.46 15.91 13.76
N PRO A 88 7.55 16.65 14.06
CA PRO A 88 8.13 17.64 13.15
C PRO A 88 8.53 17.11 11.76
N HIS A 89 8.70 15.81 11.62
CA HIS A 89 9.18 15.16 10.39
C HIS A 89 8.06 14.52 9.55
N THR A 90 6.85 14.43 10.08
CA THR A 90 5.73 13.69 9.47
C THR A 90 5.36 14.22 8.08
N ALA A 91 5.24 15.54 7.92
CA ALA A 91 4.85 16.12 6.62
C ALA A 91 5.84 15.75 5.51
N ILE A 92 7.14 15.81 5.80
CA ILE A 92 8.18 15.41 4.82
C ILE A 92 8.13 13.92 4.54
N ALA A 93 7.99 13.08 5.58
CA ALA A 93 7.87 11.64 5.41
C ALA A 93 6.65 11.26 4.56
N ALA A 94 5.49 11.89 4.79
CA ALA A 94 4.27 11.68 4.01
C ALA A 94 4.43 12.09 2.54
N LEU A 95 5.14 13.21 2.28
CA LEU A 95 5.49 13.61 0.92
C LEU A 95 6.43 12.60 0.24
N ARG A 96 7.40 12.03 0.97
CA ARG A 96 8.27 10.96 0.45
C ARG A 96 7.49 9.69 0.13
N ALA A 97 6.57 9.29 1.02
CA ALA A 97 5.77 8.09 0.82
C ALA A 97 4.88 8.20 -0.42
N ALA A 98 4.16 9.30 -0.60
CA ALA A 98 3.38 9.56 -1.81
C ALA A 98 4.28 9.72 -3.06
N GLY A 99 5.43 10.40 -2.92
CA GLY A 99 6.41 10.58 -3.99
C GLY A 99 7.02 9.26 -4.48
N ALA A 100 7.19 8.28 -3.58
CA ALA A 100 7.64 6.93 -3.95
C ALA A 100 6.67 6.24 -4.91
N ALA A 101 5.35 6.33 -4.65
CA ALA A 101 4.33 5.77 -5.53
C ALA A 101 4.32 6.46 -6.91
N VAL A 102 4.50 7.78 -6.96
CA VAL A 102 4.64 8.54 -8.22
C VAL A 102 5.87 8.07 -8.98
N GLN A 103 7.04 8.02 -8.34
CA GLN A 103 8.28 7.59 -8.98
C GLN A 103 8.20 6.14 -9.47
N ALA A 104 7.59 5.25 -8.67
CA ALA A 104 7.36 3.86 -9.08
C ALA A 104 6.52 3.79 -10.35
N THR A 105 5.49 4.64 -10.47
CA THR A 105 4.67 4.73 -11.69
C THR A 105 5.51 5.13 -12.89
N ASP A 106 6.31 6.19 -12.77
CA ASP A 106 7.16 6.68 -13.85
C ASP A 106 8.16 5.61 -14.32
N LEU A 107 8.80 4.91 -13.36
CA LEU A 107 9.77 3.85 -13.66
C LEU A 107 9.13 2.64 -14.33
N VAL A 108 7.97 2.18 -13.85
CA VAL A 108 7.29 0.98 -14.36
C VAL A 108 6.62 1.25 -15.70
N ILE A 109 5.94 2.38 -15.86
CA ILE A 109 5.29 2.73 -17.14
C ILE A 109 6.34 3.09 -18.19
N GLY A 110 7.42 3.79 -17.81
CA GLY A 110 8.56 4.09 -18.68
C GLY A 110 9.42 2.86 -19.04
N ALA A 111 9.04 1.66 -18.57
CA ALA A 111 9.72 0.38 -18.79
C ALA A 111 11.20 0.38 -18.33
N SER A 112 11.55 1.22 -17.38
CA SER A 112 12.89 1.23 -16.73
C SER A 112 13.05 0.02 -15.81
N VAL A 113 11.95 -0.38 -15.16
CA VAL A 113 11.85 -1.58 -14.30
C VAL A 113 10.51 -2.29 -14.55
N PRO A 114 10.41 -3.61 -14.36
CA PRO A 114 9.13 -4.34 -14.52
C PRO A 114 8.21 -4.15 -13.32
N THR A 115 8.76 -4.09 -12.11
CA THR A 115 8.02 -3.98 -10.85
C THR A 115 8.75 -3.06 -9.87
N ALA A 116 8.01 -2.54 -8.88
CA ALA A 116 8.57 -1.70 -7.82
C ALA A 116 7.99 -2.08 -6.45
N PHE A 117 8.83 -2.02 -5.42
CA PHE A 117 8.41 -2.07 -4.02
C PHE A 117 8.78 -0.75 -3.33
N CYS A 118 7.78 -0.03 -2.86
CA CYS A 118 7.92 1.22 -2.09
C CYS A 118 7.92 0.86 -0.59
N SER A 119 9.12 0.80 0.00
CA SER A 119 9.32 0.58 1.43
C SER A 119 9.35 1.93 2.13
N VAL A 120 8.16 2.48 2.37
CA VAL A 120 7.97 3.84 2.87
C VAL A 120 7.01 3.89 4.05
N ARG A 121 7.08 4.96 4.83
CA ARG A 121 6.20 5.33 5.93
C ARG A 121 5.97 6.85 5.88
N PRO A 122 4.83 7.35 6.36
CA PRO A 122 3.65 6.64 6.89
C PRO A 122 2.91 5.83 5.81
N PRO A 123 2.04 4.87 6.23
CA PRO A 123 1.13 4.17 5.33
C PRO A 123 0.09 5.12 4.72
N GLY A 124 -0.75 4.65 3.80
CA GLY A 124 -1.60 5.55 3.05
C GLY A 124 -3.07 5.15 2.88
N HIS A 125 -3.41 3.87 2.88
CA HIS A 125 -4.69 3.38 2.37
C HIS A 125 -5.94 3.83 3.15
N HIS A 126 -5.77 4.31 4.39
CA HIS A 126 -6.86 4.89 5.18
C HIS A 126 -7.06 6.38 4.96
N ALA A 127 -6.08 7.12 4.42
CA ALA A 127 -6.23 8.55 4.18
C ALA A 127 -7.30 8.80 3.11
N GLU A 128 -8.39 9.45 3.50
CA GLU A 128 -9.50 9.82 2.63
C GLU A 128 -9.19 11.09 1.84
N ARG A 129 -10.05 11.49 0.93
CA ARG A 129 -9.88 12.71 0.13
C ARG A 129 -9.67 13.97 0.99
N THR A 130 -10.25 14.01 2.18
CA THR A 130 -10.27 15.20 3.04
C THR A 130 -9.93 14.92 4.50
N ALA A 131 -9.49 13.69 4.85
CA ALA A 131 -9.22 13.33 6.24
C ALA A 131 -8.02 12.37 6.35
N ALA A 132 -7.18 12.62 7.37
CA ALA A 132 -6.16 11.68 7.85
C ALA A 132 -6.81 10.75 8.87
N MET A 133 -6.49 9.47 8.83
CA MET A 133 -6.92 8.48 9.83
C MET A 133 -6.10 7.19 9.70
N GLY A 134 -6.17 6.32 10.70
CA GLY A 134 -5.53 5.01 10.63
C GLY A 134 -4.03 5.09 10.34
N PHE A 135 -3.32 6.00 10.98
CA PHE A 135 -1.88 6.25 10.81
C PHE A 135 -1.49 6.86 9.45
N CYS A 136 -2.47 7.14 8.56
CA CYS A 136 -2.28 7.59 7.18
C CYS A 136 -2.54 9.09 7.04
N PHE A 137 -1.67 9.78 6.28
CA PHE A 137 -1.77 11.22 6.01
C PHE A 137 -2.11 11.51 4.55
N PHE A 138 -1.38 10.95 3.60
CA PHE A 138 -1.72 10.95 2.18
C PHE A 138 -1.89 9.52 1.70
N ASN A 139 -2.86 9.29 0.82
CA ASN A 139 -3.09 7.98 0.25
C ASN A 139 -2.06 7.69 -0.85
N ASN A 140 -0.95 7.06 -0.47
CA ASN A 140 0.20 6.85 -1.34
C ASN A 140 -0.18 6.13 -2.64
N VAL A 141 -0.95 5.04 -2.52
CA VAL A 141 -1.37 4.24 -3.68
C VAL A 141 -2.39 4.97 -4.53
N ALA A 142 -3.36 5.68 -3.94
CA ALA A 142 -4.33 6.45 -4.72
C ALA A 142 -3.65 7.60 -5.49
N VAL A 143 -2.68 8.29 -4.89
CA VAL A 143 -1.86 9.30 -5.59
C VAL A 143 -1.14 8.68 -6.79
N GLY A 144 -0.54 7.49 -6.62
CA GLY A 144 0.10 6.77 -7.71
C GLY A 144 -0.87 6.31 -8.80
N VAL A 145 -2.03 5.75 -8.42
CA VAL A 145 -3.10 5.35 -9.34
C VAL A 145 -3.56 6.55 -10.16
N MET A 146 -3.88 7.67 -9.51
CA MET A 146 -4.29 8.89 -10.19
C MET A 146 -3.18 9.49 -11.06
N HIS A 147 -1.90 9.34 -10.66
CA HIS A 147 -0.77 9.71 -11.50
C HIS A 147 -0.70 8.85 -12.78
N ALA A 148 -0.92 7.55 -12.67
CA ALA A 148 -0.97 6.65 -13.83
C ALA A 148 -2.11 7.01 -14.80
N LEU A 149 -3.27 7.37 -14.28
CA LEU A 149 -4.44 7.76 -15.09
C LEU A 149 -4.26 9.13 -15.74
N GLU A 150 -3.90 10.16 -14.96
CA GLU A 150 -3.93 11.56 -15.40
C GLU A 150 -2.64 11.99 -16.11
N HIS A 151 -1.47 11.48 -15.69
CA HIS A 151 -0.19 11.87 -16.28
C HIS A 151 0.24 10.92 -17.41
N HIS A 152 0.07 9.61 -17.20
CA HIS A 152 0.43 8.61 -18.22
C HIS A 152 -0.73 8.19 -19.13
N GLY A 153 -1.95 8.66 -18.86
CA GLY A 153 -3.11 8.42 -19.71
C GLY A 153 -3.62 6.98 -19.72
N LEU A 154 -3.31 6.19 -18.69
CA LEU A 154 -3.86 4.84 -18.55
C LEU A 154 -5.39 4.90 -18.40
N GLN A 155 -6.08 3.87 -18.87
CA GLN A 155 -7.54 3.79 -18.86
C GLN A 155 -8.06 2.69 -17.93
N ARG A 156 -7.20 1.82 -17.45
CA ARG A 156 -7.56 0.72 -16.53
C ARG A 156 -6.41 0.43 -15.60
N VAL A 157 -6.57 0.82 -14.32
CA VAL A 157 -5.62 0.55 -13.24
C VAL A 157 -6.33 -0.27 -12.17
N ALA A 158 -5.76 -1.40 -11.77
CA ALA A 158 -6.27 -2.17 -10.64
C ALA A 158 -5.49 -1.81 -9.37
N LEU A 159 -6.20 -1.63 -8.27
CA LEU A 159 -5.66 -1.51 -6.93
C LEU A 159 -6.08 -2.74 -6.12
N ILE A 160 -5.10 -3.43 -5.56
CA ILE A 160 -5.29 -4.61 -4.71
C ILE A 160 -4.90 -4.24 -3.29
N ASP A 161 -5.74 -4.52 -2.33
CA ASP A 161 -5.48 -4.25 -0.92
C ASP A 161 -5.66 -5.54 -0.12
N PHE A 162 -4.57 -6.04 0.48
CA PHE A 162 -4.58 -7.21 1.36
C PHE A 162 -4.12 -6.90 2.79
N ASP A 163 -4.10 -5.63 3.17
CA ASP A 163 -4.04 -5.23 4.57
C ASP A 163 -5.21 -5.85 5.34
N VAL A 164 -5.04 -6.14 6.63
CA VAL A 164 -6.13 -6.73 7.45
C VAL A 164 -7.30 -5.76 7.62
N HIS A 165 -7.01 -4.45 7.49
CA HIS A 165 -8.00 -3.38 7.54
C HIS A 165 -8.48 -3.01 6.13
N HIS A 166 -9.74 -2.69 5.99
CA HIS A 166 -10.24 -2.17 4.72
C HIS A 166 -9.63 -0.81 4.38
N GLY A 167 -9.13 -0.64 3.15
CA GLY A 167 -8.60 0.63 2.64
C GLY A 167 -9.71 1.64 2.32
N ASN A 168 -10.42 2.12 3.36
CA ASN A 168 -11.54 3.05 3.20
C ASN A 168 -11.16 4.35 2.49
N GLY A 169 -9.95 4.86 2.70
CA GLY A 169 -9.46 6.05 2.01
C GLY A 169 -9.27 5.82 0.52
N SER A 170 -8.74 4.65 0.15
CA SER A 170 -8.63 4.26 -1.26
C SER A 170 -10.00 4.12 -1.92
N GLU A 171 -10.98 3.53 -1.23
CA GLU A 171 -12.36 3.46 -1.70
C GLU A 171 -12.97 4.85 -1.84
N ASP A 172 -12.87 5.72 -0.80
CA ASP A 172 -13.39 7.09 -0.84
C ASP A 172 -12.90 7.88 -2.06
N ILE A 173 -11.60 7.77 -2.37
CA ILE A 173 -10.99 8.50 -3.48
C ILE A 173 -11.37 7.93 -4.84
N LEU A 174 -11.46 6.59 -4.97
CA LEU A 174 -11.44 5.90 -6.26
C LEU A 174 -12.79 5.29 -6.68
N GLN A 175 -13.78 5.17 -5.77
CA GLN A 175 -15.04 4.45 -6.03
C GLN A 175 -15.89 5.00 -7.19
N ASN A 176 -15.68 6.25 -7.60
CA ASN A 176 -16.44 6.85 -8.69
C ASN A 176 -15.67 6.93 -10.02
N ASP A 177 -14.45 6.39 -10.08
CA ASP A 177 -13.65 6.40 -11.31
C ASP A 177 -13.76 5.03 -12.02
N PRO A 178 -14.46 4.94 -13.17
CA PRO A 178 -14.64 3.68 -13.89
C PRO A 178 -13.34 3.14 -14.50
N ARG A 179 -12.26 3.93 -14.50
CA ARG A 179 -10.93 3.50 -14.93
C ARG A 179 -10.17 2.72 -13.84
N VAL A 180 -10.75 2.63 -12.64
CA VAL A 180 -10.15 1.91 -11.51
C VAL A 180 -11.00 0.69 -11.16
N LEU A 181 -10.35 -0.42 -10.88
CA LEU A 181 -10.93 -1.56 -10.16
C LEU A 181 -10.17 -1.71 -8.83
N MET A 182 -10.85 -1.61 -7.70
CA MET A 182 -10.27 -1.92 -6.40
C MET A 182 -10.74 -3.30 -5.94
N CYS A 183 -9.81 -4.13 -5.49
CA CYS A 183 -10.06 -5.41 -4.86
C CYS A 183 -9.49 -5.38 -3.43
N SER A 184 -10.33 -5.48 -2.41
CA SER A 184 -9.95 -5.43 -1.01
C SER A 184 -10.41 -6.70 -0.27
N ILE A 185 -9.51 -7.34 0.49
CA ILE A 185 -9.84 -8.40 1.46
C ILE A 185 -9.44 -7.89 2.84
N PHE A 186 -10.37 -7.92 3.79
CA PHE A 186 -10.18 -7.40 5.13
C PHE A 186 -10.91 -8.23 6.18
N GLU A 187 -10.53 -8.09 7.46
CA GLU A 187 -11.27 -8.67 8.57
C GLU A 187 -12.52 -7.85 8.88
N THR A 188 -13.67 -8.51 9.01
CA THR A 188 -14.93 -7.85 9.36
C THR A 188 -15.02 -7.54 10.84
N GLY A 189 -15.71 -6.44 11.18
CA GLY A 189 -15.99 -6.09 12.58
C GLY A 189 -14.83 -5.44 13.31
N ILE A 190 -13.73 -5.08 12.61
CA ILE A 190 -12.63 -4.29 13.14
C ILE A 190 -12.57 -2.91 12.46
N TYR A 191 -11.66 -2.04 12.91
CA TYR A 191 -11.37 -0.77 12.25
C TYR A 191 -11.16 -0.98 10.73
N PRO A 192 -11.59 -0.08 9.84
CA PRO A 192 -12.33 1.16 10.09
C PRO A 192 -13.86 0.98 10.11
N PHE A 193 -14.38 -0.23 10.32
CA PHE A 193 -15.81 -0.57 10.39
C PHE A 193 -16.58 -0.22 9.11
N SER A 194 -15.94 -0.35 7.96
CA SER A 194 -16.48 -0.05 6.63
C SER A 194 -16.07 -1.11 5.60
N GLY A 195 -16.54 -0.95 4.35
CA GLY A 195 -16.20 -1.84 3.22
C GLY A 195 -17.22 -2.95 2.97
N GLU A 196 -17.91 -3.47 4.00
CA GLU A 196 -18.88 -4.59 3.87
C GLU A 196 -20.12 -4.20 3.05
N ASN A 197 -20.51 -2.93 3.05
CA ASN A 197 -21.75 -2.44 2.44
C ASN A 197 -21.49 -1.49 1.25
N SER A 198 -20.32 -1.57 0.62
CA SER A 198 -20.04 -0.78 -0.57
C SER A 198 -21.00 -1.11 -1.70
N THR A 199 -21.52 -0.09 -2.35
CA THR A 199 -22.42 -0.21 -3.52
C THR A 199 -21.74 0.18 -4.81
N ALA A 200 -20.49 0.62 -4.76
CA ALA A 200 -19.73 1.03 -5.94
C ALA A 200 -19.37 -0.19 -6.80
N THR A 201 -19.66 -0.09 -8.09
CA THR A 201 -19.55 -1.23 -9.03
C THR A 201 -18.10 -1.58 -9.39
N ASN A 202 -17.16 -0.70 -9.09
CA ASN A 202 -15.73 -0.89 -9.30
C ASN A 202 -14.97 -1.31 -8.04
N MET A 203 -15.70 -1.68 -6.97
CA MET A 203 -15.14 -2.19 -5.72
C MET A 203 -15.49 -3.67 -5.54
N VAL A 204 -14.47 -4.52 -5.36
CA VAL A 204 -14.61 -5.96 -5.07
C VAL A 204 -14.12 -6.19 -3.64
N ASN A 205 -14.98 -5.83 -2.70
CA ASN A 205 -14.72 -5.93 -1.27
C ASN A 205 -15.14 -7.30 -0.74
N VAL A 206 -14.24 -8.00 -0.07
CA VAL A 206 -14.48 -9.32 0.53
C VAL A 206 -14.12 -9.29 2.01
N GLY A 207 -15.12 -9.14 2.85
CA GLY A 207 -14.96 -9.23 4.31
C GLY A 207 -14.77 -10.68 4.76
N LEU A 208 -13.72 -10.94 5.51
CA LEU A 208 -13.46 -12.25 6.10
C LEU A 208 -13.75 -12.22 7.61
N PRO A 209 -14.44 -13.23 8.15
CA PRO A 209 -14.61 -13.35 9.59
C PRO A 209 -13.27 -13.48 10.31
N SER A 210 -13.21 -12.99 11.55
CA SER A 210 -12.05 -13.19 12.45
C SER A 210 -11.62 -14.66 12.47
N ARG A 211 -10.32 -14.91 12.55
CA ARG A 211 -9.67 -16.23 12.51
C ARG A 211 -9.79 -16.97 11.17
N SER A 212 -10.14 -16.28 10.09
CA SER A 212 -10.03 -16.83 8.74
C SER A 212 -8.55 -17.04 8.39
N GLY A 213 -8.21 -18.27 8.03
CA GLY A 213 -6.85 -18.64 7.64
C GLY A 213 -6.64 -18.67 6.13
N SER A 214 -5.54 -19.28 5.72
CA SER A 214 -5.08 -19.41 4.34
C SER A 214 -6.15 -19.86 3.37
N ASP A 215 -6.94 -20.88 3.71
CA ASP A 215 -7.93 -21.45 2.81
C ASP A 215 -9.01 -20.42 2.45
N LYS A 216 -9.54 -19.69 3.43
CA LYS A 216 -10.57 -18.66 3.21
C LYS A 216 -10.02 -17.46 2.43
N PHE A 217 -8.82 -17.03 2.75
CA PHE A 217 -8.15 -15.96 2.02
C PHE A 217 -7.94 -16.34 0.55
N ARG A 218 -7.38 -17.54 0.28
CA ARG A 218 -7.14 -18.02 -1.08
C ARG A 218 -8.42 -18.28 -1.86
N GLU A 219 -9.47 -18.78 -1.20
CA GLU A 219 -10.80 -18.92 -1.77
C GLU A 219 -11.36 -17.57 -2.21
N ALA A 220 -11.25 -16.52 -1.36
CA ALA A 220 -11.71 -15.18 -1.66
C ALA A 220 -10.97 -14.58 -2.88
N VAL A 221 -9.64 -14.67 -2.91
CA VAL A 221 -8.84 -14.22 -4.05
C VAL A 221 -9.25 -14.95 -5.33
N THR A 222 -9.34 -16.28 -5.29
CA THR A 222 -9.61 -17.11 -6.47
C THR A 222 -11.02 -16.87 -7.03
N ASN A 223 -12.02 -16.73 -6.14
CA ASN A 223 -13.42 -16.66 -6.55
C ASN A 223 -13.90 -15.24 -6.87
N HIS A 224 -13.25 -14.22 -6.30
CA HIS A 224 -13.69 -12.82 -6.47
C HIS A 224 -12.68 -11.96 -7.23
N TRP A 225 -11.42 -11.94 -6.79
CA TRP A 225 -10.43 -11.01 -7.37
C TRP A 225 -9.99 -11.43 -8.76
N ILE A 226 -9.60 -12.70 -8.95
CA ILE A 226 -9.07 -13.15 -10.24
C ILE A 226 -10.08 -12.99 -11.37
N PRO A 227 -11.37 -13.42 -11.22
CA PRO A 227 -12.36 -13.20 -12.27
C PRO A 227 -12.62 -11.71 -12.58
N ALA A 228 -12.65 -10.84 -11.54
CA ALA A 228 -12.85 -9.42 -11.72
C ALA A 228 -11.67 -8.76 -12.47
N LEU A 229 -10.44 -9.12 -12.08
CA LEU A 229 -9.22 -8.63 -12.74
C LEU A 229 -9.12 -9.10 -14.20
N ASP A 230 -9.46 -10.37 -14.47
CA ASP A 230 -9.45 -10.90 -15.85
C ASP A 230 -10.52 -10.22 -16.72
N ALA A 231 -11.68 -9.89 -16.15
CA ALA A 231 -12.72 -9.13 -16.86
C ALA A 231 -12.32 -7.66 -17.08
N PHE A 232 -11.69 -7.03 -16.09
CA PHE A 232 -11.26 -5.63 -16.14
C PHE A 232 -10.06 -5.40 -17.07
N GLN A 233 -9.15 -6.38 -17.19
CA GLN A 233 -7.94 -6.32 -18.01
C GLN A 233 -7.08 -5.08 -17.71
N PRO A 234 -6.52 -4.95 -16.50
CA PRO A 234 -5.75 -3.78 -16.07
C PRO A 234 -4.52 -3.56 -16.97
N GLN A 235 -4.08 -2.31 -17.07
CA GLN A 235 -2.83 -1.90 -17.74
C GLN A 235 -1.69 -1.72 -16.73
N LEU A 236 -2.04 -1.66 -15.45
CA LEU A 236 -1.13 -1.59 -14.30
C LEU A 236 -1.84 -2.16 -13.07
N ILE A 237 -1.11 -2.87 -12.21
CA ILE A 237 -1.61 -3.30 -10.89
C ILE A 237 -0.83 -2.58 -9.81
N TYR A 238 -1.56 -1.91 -8.91
CA TYR A 238 -1.08 -1.40 -7.64
C TYR A 238 -1.42 -2.36 -6.50
N ILE A 239 -0.59 -2.40 -5.47
CA ILE A 239 -0.82 -3.19 -4.27
C ILE A 239 -0.61 -2.31 -3.03
N SER A 240 -1.65 -2.16 -2.22
CA SER A 240 -1.57 -1.81 -0.81
C SER A 240 -1.18 -3.06 -0.05
N ALA A 241 0.10 -3.15 0.32
CA ALA A 241 0.70 -4.32 0.91
C ALA A 241 0.81 -4.19 2.43
N GLY A 242 -0.28 -4.50 3.12
CA GLY A 242 -0.29 -4.68 4.58
C GLY A 242 0.03 -6.13 4.96
N PHE A 243 0.76 -6.31 6.05
CA PHE A 243 1.18 -7.62 6.54
C PHE A 243 0.63 -7.94 7.94
N ASP A 244 -0.27 -7.11 8.44
CA ASP A 244 -0.96 -7.23 9.73
C ASP A 244 -2.08 -8.29 9.76
N GLY A 245 -2.44 -8.88 8.62
CA GLY A 245 -3.23 -10.12 8.57
C GLY A 245 -2.46 -11.37 8.99
N HIS A 246 -1.15 -11.26 9.26
CA HIS A 246 -0.34 -12.38 9.73
C HIS A 246 -0.76 -12.81 11.13
N ARG A 247 -0.86 -14.13 11.37
CA ARG A 247 -1.33 -14.72 12.65
C ARG A 247 -0.53 -14.32 13.89
N GLU A 248 0.65 -13.75 13.73
CA GLU A 248 1.53 -13.25 14.80
C GLU A 248 1.46 -11.73 14.95
N ASP A 249 0.61 -11.03 14.18
CA ASP A 249 0.39 -9.59 14.33
C ASP A 249 -0.78 -9.33 15.28
N ASP A 250 -0.67 -8.27 16.08
CA ASP A 250 -1.65 -7.95 17.13
C ASP A 250 -2.77 -7.00 16.66
N MET A 251 -2.67 -6.47 15.42
CA MET A 251 -3.63 -5.47 14.90
C MET A 251 -4.82 -6.10 14.18
N GLY A 252 -4.74 -7.38 13.85
CA GLY A 252 -5.82 -8.18 13.28
C GLY A 252 -5.83 -9.60 13.82
N ASN A 253 -6.84 -10.37 13.45
CA ASN A 253 -6.99 -11.75 13.89
C ASN A 253 -7.13 -12.72 12.70
N LEU A 254 -6.72 -12.34 11.50
CA LEU A 254 -6.60 -13.30 10.41
C LEU A 254 -5.45 -14.27 10.69
N GLY A 255 -5.55 -15.46 10.15
CA GLY A 255 -4.57 -16.53 10.39
C GLY A 255 -3.59 -16.69 9.23
N LEU A 256 -3.20 -15.60 8.54
CA LEU A 256 -2.29 -15.66 7.40
C LEU A 256 -0.86 -15.95 7.82
N VAL A 257 -0.09 -16.48 6.89
CA VAL A 257 1.33 -16.78 7.03
C VAL A 257 2.10 -16.27 5.80
N GLU A 258 3.43 -16.24 5.87
CA GLU A 258 4.29 -15.75 4.78
C GLU A 258 3.97 -16.38 3.41
N ALA A 259 3.58 -17.67 3.42
CA ALA A 259 3.23 -18.40 2.20
C ALA A 259 1.95 -17.85 1.53
N ASP A 260 1.07 -17.18 2.26
CA ASP A 260 -0.14 -16.58 1.68
C ASP A 260 0.18 -15.30 0.93
N TYR A 261 1.07 -14.46 1.47
CA TYR A 261 1.56 -13.26 0.80
C TYR A 261 2.36 -13.59 -0.46
N ALA A 262 3.21 -14.62 -0.41
CA ALA A 262 3.90 -15.13 -1.60
C ALA A 262 2.90 -15.64 -2.64
N TRP A 263 1.90 -16.42 -2.20
CA TRP A 263 0.91 -17.01 -3.08
C TRP A 263 0.03 -15.94 -3.76
N VAL A 264 -0.53 -14.97 -3.01
CA VAL A 264 -1.36 -13.92 -3.61
C VAL A 264 -0.55 -13.07 -4.58
N THR A 265 0.69 -12.73 -4.24
CA THR A 265 1.60 -12.00 -5.13
C THR A 265 1.82 -12.76 -6.44
N LYS A 266 1.98 -14.09 -6.37
CA LYS A 266 2.11 -14.93 -7.56
C LYS A 266 0.84 -14.90 -8.42
N GLN A 267 -0.35 -14.99 -7.82
CA GLN A 267 -1.62 -14.88 -8.56
C GLN A 267 -1.72 -13.54 -9.29
N LEU A 268 -1.39 -12.44 -8.59
CA LEU A 268 -1.41 -11.08 -9.17
C LEU A 268 -0.36 -10.91 -10.28
N LEU A 269 0.83 -11.47 -10.11
CA LEU A 269 1.88 -11.43 -11.13
C LEU A 269 1.45 -12.21 -12.39
N ASP A 270 0.74 -13.32 -12.23
CA ASP A 270 0.21 -14.08 -13.37
C ASP A 270 -0.90 -13.31 -14.10
N VAL A 271 -1.76 -12.56 -13.38
CA VAL A 271 -2.71 -11.60 -13.96
C VAL A 271 -1.95 -10.48 -14.70
N ALA A 272 -0.95 -9.89 -14.06
CA ALA A 272 -0.15 -8.82 -14.64
C ALA A 272 0.56 -9.26 -15.93
N LYS A 273 1.09 -10.48 -15.98
CA LYS A 273 1.68 -11.06 -17.20
C LYS A 273 0.68 -11.24 -18.32
N ARG A 274 -0.59 -11.59 -18.00
CA ARG A 274 -1.64 -11.74 -19.01
C ARG A 274 -2.12 -10.41 -19.59
N HIS A 275 -2.21 -9.36 -18.76
CA HIS A 275 -2.93 -8.12 -19.13
C HIS A 275 -2.08 -6.86 -19.21
N CYS A 276 -0.99 -6.74 -18.41
CA CYS A 276 -0.22 -5.51 -18.30
C CYS A 276 1.31 -5.69 -18.36
N LEU A 277 1.79 -6.69 -19.12
CA LEU A 277 3.21 -6.92 -19.36
C LEU A 277 4.03 -7.17 -18.07
N GLY A 278 3.39 -7.64 -16.99
CA GLY A 278 4.00 -7.88 -15.70
C GLY A 278 4.16 -6.61 -14.84
N ARG A 279 3.57 -5.49 -15.21
CA ARG A 279 3.67 -4.21 -14.50
C ARG A 279 2.95 -4.26 -13.16
N MET A 280 3.71 -4.19 -12.07
CA MET A 280 3.17 -4.15 -10.71
C MET A 280 3.95 -3.17 -9.85
N ILE A 281 3.23 -2.44 -8.98
CA ILE A 281 3.79 -1.53 -7.98
C ILE A 281 3.19 -1.90 -6.64
N SER A 282 4.02 -2.15 -5.64
CA SER A 282 3.60 -2.48 -4.28
C SER A 282 4.08 -1.42 -3.31
N CYS A 283 3.19 -0.92 -2.46
CA CYS A 283 3.50 0.04 -1.40
C CYS A 283 3.22 -0.60 -0.04
N LEU A 284 4.13 -0.43 0.90
CA LEU A 284 3.97 -0.88 2.28
C LEU A 284 2.81 -0.14 2.95
N GLU A 285 1.92 -0.91 3.59
CA GLU A 285 0.88 -0.39 4.48
C GLU A 285 1.10 -0.91 5.91
N GLY A 286 0.18 -1.69 6.47
CA GLY A 286 0.26 -2.25 7.81
C GLY A 286 1.24 -3.39 8.00
N GLY A 287 1.25 -3.93 9.21
CA GLY A 287 2.17 -4.93 9.71
C GLY A 287 3.07 -4.34 10.81
N TYR A 288 2.85 -4.75 12.05
CA TYR A 288 3.34 -4.02 13.22
C TYR A 288 4.22 -4.85 14.13
N VAL A 289 4.10 -6.16 14.13
CA VAL A 289 5.07 -7.04 14.77
C VAL A 289 6.25 -7.27 13.83
N LEU A 290 7.43 -6.78 14.19
CA LEU A 290 8.57 -6.63 13.28
C LEU A 290 9.02 -7.93 12.60
N SER A 291 9.03 -9.04 13.35
CA SER A 291 9.51 -10.33 12.80
C SER A 291 8.58 -10.91 11.71
N PRO A 292 7.26 -11.08 11.92
CA PRO A 292 6.36 -11.53 10.86
C PRO A 292 6.23 -10.51 9.70
N LEU A 293 6.26 -9.20 9.99
CA LEU A 293 6.31 -8.16 8.96
C LEU A 293 7.50 -8.38 8.01
N ALA A 294 8.70 -8.48 8.56
CA ALA A 294 9.92 -8.64 7.76
C ALA A 294 9.91 -9.93 6.93
N ARG A 295 9.47 -11.06 7.53
CA ARG A 295 9.37 -12.36 6.84
C ARG A 295 8.33 -12.31 5.71
N SER A 296 7.15 -11.73 5.97
CA SER A 296 6.05 -11.62 5.01
C SER A 296 6.39 -10.68 3.86
N ALA A 297 6.96 -9.51 4.16
CA ALA A 297 7.43 -8.58 3.14
C ALA A 297 8.52 -9.21 2.26
N ALA A 298 9.47 -9.96 2.84
CA ALA A 298 10.48 -10.65 2.05
C ALA A 298 9.89 -11.77 1.17
N ALA A 299 8.87 -12.50 1.65
CA ALA A 299 8.19 -13.52 0.87
C ALA A 299 7.41 -12.90 -0.31
N HIS A 300 6.72 -11.77 -0.07
CA HIS A 300 6.04 -10.98 -1.09
C HIS A 300 7.04 -10.43 -2.13
N VAL A 301 8.08 -9.73 -1.68
CA VAL A 301 9.08 -9.11 -2.56
C VAL A 301 9.81 -10.14 -3.40
N LYS A 302 10.17 -11.30 -2.83
CA LYS A 302 10.83 -12.40 -3.57
C LYS A 302 10.05 -12.78 -4.83
N VAL A 303 8.73 -12.94 -4.71
CA VAL A 303 7.84 -13.25 -5.85
C VAL A 303 7.70 -12.04 -6.79
N LEU A 304 7.51 -10.84 -6.23
CA LEU A 304 7.34 -9.61 -7.00
C LEU A 304 8.52 -9.36 -7.96
N ILE A 305 9.73 -9.64 -7.51
CA ILE A 305 10.96 -9.45 -8.31
C ILE A 305 11.33 -10.67 -9.16
N GLY A 306 10.58 -11.77 -9.06
CA GLY A 306 10.85 -12.99 -9.82
C GLY A 306 12.14 -13.70 -9.40
N ALA A 307 12.49 -13.67 -8.12
CA ALA A 307 13.68 -14.32 -7.54
C ALA A 307 13.37 -15.73 -6.98
N ASP A 308 12.44 -16.47 -7.59
CA ASP A 308 12.03 -17.84 -7.19
C ASP A 308 13.11 -18.90 -7.45
#